data_8670eeea3fa8f73d956c36f3dca326e3
#
_entry.id   8670eeea3fa8f73d956c36f3dca326e3
#
_cell.length_a   1.000
_cell.length_b   1.000
_cell.length_c   1.000
_cell.angle_alpha   90.00
_cell.angle_beta   90.00
_cell.angle_gamma   90.00
#
_symmetry.space_group_name_H-M   'P 1'
#
loop_
_entity.id
_entity.type
_entity.pdbx_description
1 polymer ?
#
loop_
_entity_poly.entity_id
_entity_poly.type
_entity_poly.pdbx_seq_one_letter_code
_entity_poly.pdbx_strand_id
1 'polypeptide(L)'
;MHRLGGLPLVLLLVACERPVDTGVQALPPPVADQGAAAVEEQELDWLQMMPADELAALERGEGPEVEHNGSRRMPQFGTFRTVDAVLQRPVRLPGYVVPLASTAEGRLSEFLFVPYYGACIHVPPPPPNQIVHVVLDRAIEMPDMYAPFFLAGNLHAERLDDELAGSAYSMRDARLKPYAP
;
A
#
# COMPACT_ATOMS: atom_id res chain seq x y z
N MET A 1 -46.91 71.25 71.06
CA MET A 1 -45.71 71.61 70.35
C MET A 1 -44.91 70.34 70.18
N HIS A 2 -45.17 69.58 69.14
CA HIS A 2 -44.54 68.28 68.90
C HIS A 2 -44.04 68.25 67.41
N ARG A 3 -42.76 68.17 67.25
CA ARG A 3 -42.12 68.02 65.91
C ARG A 3 -41.95 66.52 65.63
N LEU A 4 -42.62 66.03 64.61
CA LEU A 4 -42.40 64.74 64.06
C LEU A 4 -41.20 64.80 63.06
N GLY A 5 -40.16 64.05 63.40
CA GLY A 5 -39.05 63.85 62.51
C GLY A 5 -39.33 62.66 61.57
N GLY A 6 -39.36 62.93 60.27
CA GLY A 6 -39.48 61.90 59.30
C GLY A 6 -38.11 61.25 58.98
N LEU A 7 -38.07 59.96 59.04
CA LEU A 7 -36.91 59.16 58.70
C LEU A 7 -36.96 58.80 57.21
N PRO A 8 -35.94 59.08 56.38
CA PRO A 8 -35.96 58.66 55.02
C PRO A 8 -35.56 57.16 54.85
N LEU A 9 -36.43 56.41 54.21
CA LEU A 9 -36.22 55.02 53.80
C LEU A 9 -35.24 54.99 52.65
N VAL A 10 -34.02 54.54 52.91
CA VAL A 10 -33.03 54.27 51.84
C VAL A 10 -33.28 52.90 51.25
N LEU A 11 -33.78 52.90 50.04
CA LEU A 11 -34.01 51.69 49.28
C LEU A 11 -32.65 51.24 48.67
N LEU A 12 -32.01 50.22 49.22
CA LEU A 12 -30.83 49.58 48.61
C LEU A 12 -31.29 48.68 47.48
N LEU A 13 -31.05 49.12 46.22
CA LEU A 13 -31.13 48.24 45.03
C LEU A 13 -29.89 47.39 45.00
N VAL A 14 -29.98 46.11 45.31
CA VAL A 14 -28.97 45.11 45.08
C VAL A 14 -29.08 44.67 43.61
N ALA A 15 -28.21 45.20 42.79
CA ALA A 15 -28.01 44.69 41.37
C ALA A 15 -27.35 43.36 41.47
N CYS A 16 -28.09 42.29 41.17
CA CYS A 16 -27.52 40.97 40.90
C CYS A 16 -26.89 40.98 39.46
N GLU A 17 -25.62 41.29 39.39
CA GLU A 17 -24.84 41.00 38.17
C GLU A 17 -24.63 39.49 38.10
N ARG A 18 -25.30 38.85 37.14
CA ARG A 18 -24.98 37.46 36.75
C ARG A 18 -23.71 37.47 35.92
N PRO A 19 -22.65 36.72 36.28
CA PRO A 19 -21.53 36.57 35.41
C PRO A 19 -22.00 35.82 34.14
N VAL A 20 -21.83 36.42 32.98
CA VAL A 20 -21.97 35.76 31.67
C VAL A 20 -20.80 34.81 31.57
N ASP A 21 -21.05 33.54 31.84
CA ASP A 21 -20.10 32.46 31.55
C ASP A 21 -19.95 32.34 30.02
N THR A 22 -18.98 33.04 29.47
CA THR A 22 -18.53 32.86 28.10
C THR A 22 -17.76 31.54 28.09
N GLY A 23 -18.51 30.43 28.09
CA GLY A 23 -17.95 29.09 27.87
C GLY A 23 -17.30 28.98 26.51
N VAL A 24 -16.11 29.55 26.39
CA VAL A 24 -15.17 29.15 25.34
C VAL A 24 -14.74 27.73 25.68
N GLN A 25 -15.52 26.76 25.18
CA GLN A 25 -15.08 25.39 25.20
C GLN A 25 -13.77 25.34 24.40
N ALA A 26 -12.67 25.23 25.12
CA ALA A 26 -11.38 24.92 24.50
C ALA A 26 -11.58 23.64 23.68
N LEU A 27 -11.35 23.71 22.36
CA LEU A 27 -11.28 22.54 21.51
C LEU A 27 -10.32 21.54 22.17
N PRO A 28 -10.70 20.25 22.27
CA PRO A 28 -9.78 19.23 22.76
C PRO A 28 -8.48 19.35 21.95
N PRO A 29 -7.32 19.18 22.58
CA PRO A 29 -6.06 19.17 21.85
C PRO A 29 -6.18 18.15 20.72
N PRO A 30 -5.59 18.42 19.53
CA PRO A 30 -5.60 17.45 18.45
C PRO A 30 -5.10 16.14 19.06
N VAL A 31 -5.91 15.08 18.89
CA VAL A 31 -5.51 13.72 19.25
C VAL A 31 -4.22 13.51 18.48
N ALA A 32 -3.09 13.51 19.18
CA ALA A 32 -1.82 13.15 18.60
C ALA A 32 -2.10 11.81 17.91
N ASP A 33 -1.93 11.81 16.60
CA ASP A 33 -1.93 10.58 15.80
C ASP A 33 -0.98 9.63 16.54
N GLN A 34 -1.57 8.71 17.31
CA GLN A 34 -0.82 7.63 17.95
C GLN A 34 -0.33 6.82 16.78
N GLY A 35 0.87 7.18 16.32
CA GLY A 35 1.48 6.66 15.14
C GLY A 35 1.24 5.17 15.10
N ALA A 36 0.53 4.71 14.10
CA ALA A 36 0.32 3.31 13.85
C ALA A 36 1.70 2.67 14.01
N ALA A 37 1.85 1.82 15.01
CA ALA A 37 3.11 1.15 15.30
C ALA A 37 3.60 0.65 13.95
N ALA A 38 4.78 1.10 13.52
CA ALA A 38 5.31 0.75 12.21
C ALA A 38 5.34 -0.77 12.16
N VAL A 39 4.42 -1.35 11.39
CA VAL A 39 4.37 -2.79 11.21
C VAL A 39 5.70 -3.14 10.57
N GLU A 40 6.51 -3.93 11.27
CA GLU A 40 7.83 -4.32 10.79
C GLU A 40 7.64 -5.20 9.54
N GLU A 41 7.88 -4.61 8.37
CA GLU A 41 7.79 -5.29 7.08
C GLU A 41 9.02 -6.18 6.92
N GLN A 42 8.82 -7.48 6.79
CA GLN A 42 9.92 -8.39 6.52
C GLN A 42 10.31 -8.27 5.03
N GLU A 43 11.59 -8.03 4.77
CA GLU A 43 12.10 -8.12 3.40
C GLU A 43 12.05 -9.57 2.91
N LEU A 44 11.44 -9.77 1.75
CA LEU A 44 11.23 -11.07 1.14
C LEU A 44 12.08 -11.16 -0.13
N ASP A 45 12.77 -12.27 -0.30
CA ASP A 45 13.42 -12.63 -1.55
C ASP A 45 12.43 -13.31 -2.49
N TRP A 46 12.50 -13.00 -3.77
CA TRP A 46 11.65 -13.59 -4.80
C TRP A 46 11.71 -15.12 -4.82
N LEU A 47 12.88 -15.71 -4.58
CA LEU A 47 13.04 -17.17 -4.55
C LEU A 47 12.28 -17.84 -3.39
N GLN A 48 11.98 -17.09 -2.31
CA GLN A 48 11.16 -17.61 -1.21
C GLN A 48 9.67 -17.76 -1.59
N MET A 49 9.26 -17.14 -2.69
CA MET A 49 7.90 -17.24 -3.24
C MET A 49 7.73 -18.45 -4.17
N MET A 50 8.82 -19.13 -4.52
CA MET A 50 8.81 -20.31 -5.38
C MET A 50 8.82 -21.59 -4.55
N PRO A 51 7.97 -22.60 -4.86
CA PRO A 51 8.04 -23.91 -4.25
C PRO A 51 9.43 -24.54 -4.38
N ALA A 52 9.91 -25.21 -3.33
CA ALA A 52 11.28 -25.71 -3.27
C ALA A 52 11.62 -26.71 -4.37
N ASP A 53 10.66 -27.51 -4.82
CA ASP A 53 10.85 -28.47 -5.92
C ASP A 53 11.01 -27.76 -7.28
N GLU A 54 10.32 -26.65 -7.51
CA GLU A 54 10.47 -25.82 -8.71
C GLU A 54 11.81 -25.09 -8.70
N LEU A 55 12.21 -24.54 -7.57
CA LEU A 55 13.52 -23.91 -7.40
C LEU A 55 14.65 -24.92 -7.69
N ALA A 56 14.56 -26.12 -7.10
CA ALA A 56 15.53 -27.18 -7.37
C ALA A 56 15.56 -27.64 -8.83
N ALA A 57 14.43 -27.62 -9.53
CA ALA A 57 14.38 -27.91 -10.97
C ALA A 57 15.12 -26.84 -11.80
N LEU A 58 14.93 -25.55 -11.47
CA LEU A 58 15.66 -24.45 -12.10
C LEU A 58 17.18 -24.54 -11.86
N GLU A 59 17.59 -24.87 -10.63
CA GLU A 59 19.01 -25.06 -10.28
C GLU A 59 19.67 -26.20 -11.08
N ARG A 60 18.89 -27.23 -11.45
CA ARG A 60 19.37 -28.32 -12.34
C ARG A 60 19.37 -27.93 -13.83
N GLY A 61 18.95 -26.72 -14.17
CA GLY A 61 18.84 -26.27 -15.56
C GLY A 61 17.62 -26.81 -16.30
N GLU A 62 16.61 -27.30 -15.58
CA GLU A 62 15.34 -27.79 -16.15
C GLU A 62 14.36 -26.63 -16.49
N GLY A 63 14.90 -25.45 -16.76
CA GLY A 63 14.13 -24.29 -17.22
C GLY A 63 13.78 -24.38 -18.70
N PRO A 64 12.85 -23.53 -19.20
CA PRO A 64 12.52 -23.48 -20.62
C PRO A 64 13.71 -22.98 -21.42
N GLU A 65 13.90 -23.57 -22.60
CA GLU A 65 14.85 -23.06 -23.57
C GLU A 65 14.33 -21.74 -24.16
N VAL A 66 15.09 -20.67 -24.01
CA VAL A 66 14.72 -19.33 -24.48
C VAL A 66 15.05 -19.21 -25.94
N GLU A 67 14.11 -19.47 -26.84
CA GLU A 67 14.26 -19.23 -28.26
C GLU A 67 14.06 -17.75 -28.61
N HIS A 68 15.13 -17.07 -29.02
CA HIS A 68 15.10 -15.69 -29.51
C HIS A 68 14.68 -15.63 -31.00
N ASN A 69 13.49 -16.09 -31.35
CA ASN A 69 13.00 -16.06 -32.74
C ASN A 69 12.06 -14.89 -33.05
N GLY A 70 12.37 -13.75 -32.53
CA GLY A 70 12.14 -12.37 -33.05
C GLY A 70 10.74 -11.96 -33.30
N SER A 71 9.66 -12.10 -32.78
CA SER A 71 8.37 -11.36 -32.83
C SER A 71 7.15 -12.10 -32.24
N ARG A 72 7.34 -13.27 -31.72
CA ARG A 72 6.30 -13.93 -30.94
C ARG A 72 6.53 -13.65 -29.47
N ARG A 73 5.45 -13.24 -28.79
CA ARG A 73 5.40 -13.22 -27.33
C ARG A 73 5.88 -14.56 -26.81
N MET A 74 6.92 -14.57 -26.01
CA MET A 74 7.45 -15.81 -25.44
C MET A 74 6.44 -16.36 -24.42
N PRO A 75 6.16 -17.68 -24.46
CA PRO A 75 5.26 -18.28 -23.49
C PRO A 75 5.84 -18.12 -22.07
N GLN A 76 4.98 -17.78 -21.12
CA GLN A 76 5.33 -17.80 -19.72
C GLN A 76 5.52 -19.26 -19.27
N PHE A 77 6.60 -19.54 -18.58
CA PHE A 77 6.89 -20.87 -18.02
C PHE A 77 6.61 -20.87 -16.50
N GLY A 78 6.65 -22.09 -15.90
CA GLY A 78 6.44 -22.26 -14.47
C GLY A 78 4.99 -22.50 -14.10
N THR A 79 4.68 -22.44 -12.83
CA THR A 79 3.39 -22.79 -12.29
C THR A 79 2.77 -21.67 -11.45
N PHE A 80 1.47 -21.80 -11.16
CA PHE A 80 0.74 -20.92 -10.24
C PHE A 80 0.78 -21.41 -8.77
N ARG A 81 1.67 -22.33 -8.45
CA ARG A 81 1.83 -22.83 -7.07
C ARG A 81 2.46 -21.75 -6.21
N THR A 82 1.95 -21.62 -4.98
CA THR A 82 2.37 -20.61 -4.01
C THR A 82 3.01 -21.25 -2.78
N VAL A 83 3.71 -20.45 -1.99
CA VAL A 83 4.33 -20.85 -0.73
C VAL A 83 3.55 -20.22 0.43
N ASP A 84 2.88 -21.03 1.24
CA ASP A 84 2.02 -20.55 2.34
C ASP A 84 2.79 -19.74 3.38
N ALA A 85 4.07 -20.05 3.60
CA ALA A 85 4.90 -19.37 4.59
C ALA A 85 5.12 -17.87 4.33
N VAL A 86 4.87 -17.37 3.10
CA VAL A 86 5.01 -15.96 2.75
C VAL A 86 3.67 -15.21 2.74
N LEU A 87 2.55 -15.91 2.94
CA LEU A 87 1.22 -15.33 2.85
C LEU A 87 0.78 -14.61 4.12
N GLN A 88 -0.15 -13.65 3.96
CA GLN A 88 -0.91 -12.98 5.03
C GLN A 88 -0.04 -12.34 6.12
N ARG A 89 1.14 -11.90 5.78
CA ARG A 89 2.03 -11.17 6.68
C ARG A 89 2.59 -9.92 5.98
N PRO A 90 2.93 -8.88 6.74
CA PRO A 90 3.54 -7.68 6.18
C PRO A 90 4.93 -8.00 5.61
N VAL A 91 5.08 -7.81 4.32
CA VAL A 91 6.35 -8.02 3.62
C VAL A 91 6.69 -6.82 2.75
N ARG A 92 7.95 -6.70 2.36
CA ARG A 92 8.41 -5.82 1.30
C ARG A 92 9.26 -6.60 0.30
N LEU A 93 9.04 -6.33 -0.98
CA LEU A 93 9.76 -6.94 -2.11
C LEU A 93 10.46 -5.86 -2.92
N PRO A 94 11.74 -6.01 -3.28
CA PRO A 94 12.36 -5.14 -4.27
C PRO A 94 11.96 -5.57 -5.69
N GLY A 95 11.73 -4.62 -6.60
CA GLY A 95 11.36 -4.97 -7.98
C GLY A 95 10.96 -3.78 -8.83
N TYR A 96 10.27 -4.06 -9.93
CA TYR A 96 9.89 -3.10 -10.96
C TYR A 96 8.40 -3.14 -11.25
N VAL A 97 7.86 -2.00 -11.67
CA VAL A 97 6.44 -1.83 -12.01
C VAL A 97 6.23 -2.07 -13.50
N VAL A 98 5.25 -2.90 -13.83
CA VAL A 98 4.73 -3.10 -15.20
C VAL A 98 3.26 -2.69 -15.19
N PRO A 99 2.88 -1.50 -15.68
CA PRO A 99 1.52 -1.01 -15.64
C PRO A 99 0.55 -1.89 -16.43
N LEU A 100 -0.62 -2.18 -15.87
CA LEU A 100 -1.75 -2.82 -16.54
C LEU A 100 -2.87 -1.83 -16.82
N ALA A 101 -3.20 -0.98 -15.85
CA ALA A 101 -4.25 0.03 -16.01
C ALA A 101 -3.88 1.37 -15.38
N SER A 102 -4.46 2.42 -15.95
CA SER A 102 -4.37 3.80 -15.44
C SER A 102 -5.72 4.49 -15.51
N THR A 103 -5.91 5.52 -14.69
CA THR A 103 -7.10 6.37 -14.75
C THR A 103 -7.08 7.26 -16.01
N ALA A 104 -8.20 7.95 -16.28
CA ALA A 104 -8.29 8.91 -17.39
C ALA A 104 -7.26 10.06 -17.28
N GLU A 105 -6.82 10.38 -16.06
CA GLU A 105 -5.78 11.37 -15.76
C GLU A 105 -4.35 10.81 -15.85
N GLY A 106 -4.19 9.56 -16.28
CA GLY A 106 -2.88 8.91 -16.43
C GLY A 106 -2.24 8.44 -15.12
N ARG A 107 -3.00 8.32 -14.03
CA ARG A 107 -2.50 7.82 -12.75
C ARG A 107 -2.54 6.29 -12.74
N LEU A 108 -1.50 5.66 -12.22
CA LEU A 108 -1.40 4.20 -12.09
C LEU A 108 -2.45 3.68 -11.11
N SER A 109 -3.26 2.71 -11.54
CA SER A 109 -4.28 2.05 -10.71
C SER A 109 -4.08 0.56 -10.56
N GLU A 110 -3.41 -0.10 -11.53
CA GLU A 110 -3.19 -1.53 -11.55
C GLU A 110 -1.88 -1.87 -12.25
N PHE A 111 -1.13 -2.82 -11.71
CA PHE A 111 0.17 -3.21 -12.26
C PHE A 111 0.59 -4.63 -11.87
N LEU A 112 1.51 -5.19 -12.63
CA LEU A 112 2.31 -6.32 -12.20
C LEU A 112 3.61 -5.82 -11.56
N PHE A 113 4.03 -6.45 -10.48
CA PHE A 113 5.32 -6.21 -9.85
C PHE A 113 6.23 -7.41 -10.09
N VAL A 114 7.45 -7.16 -10.60
CA VAL A 114 8.33 -8.17 -11.18
C VAL A 114 9.76 -8.01 -10.67
N PRO A 115 10.56 -9.10 -10.64
CA PRO A 115 11.91 -9.11 -10.05
C PRO A 115 12.97 -8.35 -10.85
N TYR A 116 12.79 -8.13 -12.15
CA TYR A 116 13.78 -7.49 -12.98
C TYR A 116 13.17 -6.54 -14.02
N TYR A 117 13.96 -5.55 -14.40
CA TYR A 117 13.58 -4.57 -15.41
C TYR A 117 13.30 -5.19 -16.77
N GLY A 118 12.27 -4.72 -17.45
CA GLY A 118 11.89 -5.16 -18.80
C GLY A 118 11.14 -6.47 -18.87
N ALA A 119 10.89 -7.13 -17.73
CA ALA A 119 10.05 -8.32 -17.68
C ALA A 119 8.69 -8.09 -18.35
N CYS A 120 8.17 -9.10 -19.01
CA CYS A 120 6.88 -9.09 -19.74
C CYS A 120 6.83 -8.19 -21.00
N ILE A 121 7.75 -7.26 -21.17
CA ILE A 121 7.77 -6.29 -22.29
C ILE A 121 8.89 -6.58 -23.26
N HIS A 122 10.13 -6.69 -22.77
CA HIS A 122 11.34 -6.84 -23.58
C HIS A 122 11.99 -8.22 -23.45
N VAL A 123 11.69 -8.92 -22.37
CA VAL A 123 12.18 -10.26 -22.07
C VAL A 123 11.00 -11.14 -21.65
N PRO A 124 11.14 -12.49 -21.69
CA PRO A 124 10.08 -13.39 -21.29
C PRO A 124 9.51 -13.04 -19.92
N PRO A 125 8.20 -13.22 -19.69
CA PRO A 125 7.64 -13.07 -18.38
C PRO A 125 8.29 -14.04 -17.38
N PRO A 126 8.53 -13.61 -16.12
CA PRO A 126 8.89 -14.53 -15.06
C PRO A 126 7.82 -15.62 -14.86
N PRO A 127 8.14 -16.71 -14.15
CA PRO A 127 7.13 -17.68 -13.73
C PRO A 127 5.97 -16.97 -12.99
N PRO A 128 4.72 -17.47 -13.07
CA PRO A 128 3.58 -16.84 -12.39
C PRO A 128 3.80 -16.62 -10.89
N ASN A 129 4.53 -17.52 -10.21
CA ASN A 129 4.88 -17.39 -8.79
C ASN A 129 6.06 -16.43 -8.52
N GLN A 130 6.55 -15.76 -9.54
CA GLN A 130 7.54 -14.67 -9.48
C GLN A 130 6.93 -13.35 -9.97
N ILE A 131 5.62 -13.22 -9.96
CA ILE A 131 4.88 -12.01 -10.30
C ILE A 131 3.84 -11.75 -9.22
N VAL A 132 3.73 -10.49 -8.79
CA VAL A 132 2.69 -10.03 -7.86
C VAL A 132 1.76 -9.07 -8.60
N HIS A 133 0.48 -9.39 -8.63
CA HIS A 133 -0.56 -8.51 -9.14
C HIS A 133 -1.00 -7.52 -8.06
N VAL A 134 -1.14 -6.25 -8.44
CA VAL A 134 -1.51 -5.18 -7.51
C VAL A 134 -2.61 -4.31 -8.10
N VAL A 135 -3.71 -4.23 -7.38
CA VAL A 135 -4.75 -3.21 -7.60
C VAL A 135 -4.66 -2.22 -6.45
N LEU A 136 -4.44 -0.95 -6.77
CA LEU A 136 -4.30 0.10 -5.77
C LEU A 136 -5.67 0.62 -5.34
N ASP A 137 -5.91 0.76 -4.04
CA ASP A 137 -7.13 1.37 -3.49
C ASP A 137 -7.29 2.83 -3.95
N ARG A 138 -6.18 3.50 -4.16
CA ARG A 138 -6.11 4.86 -4.70
C ARG A 138 -5.01 4.95 -5.75
N ALA A 139 -5.38 5.37 -6.96
CA ALA A 139 -4.42 5.58 -8.04
C ALA A 139 -3.33 6.60 -7.63
N ILE A 140 -2.08 6.27 -7.95
CA ILE A 140 -0.90 7.10 -7.67
C ILE A 140 -0.39 7.76 -8.95
N GLU A 141 0.51 8.73 -8.85
CA GLU A 141 1.24 9.23 -10.01
C GLU A 141 2.00 8.08 -10.67
N MET A 142 2.10 8.14 -12.02
CA MET A 142 2.85 7.11 -12.75
C MET A 142 4.31 7.15 -12.30
N PRO A 143 4.83 6.06 -11.71
CA PRO A 143 6.22 6.02 -11.26
C PRO A 143 7.19 5.94 -12.44
N ASP A 144 8.46 6.23 -12.19
CA ASP A 144 9.51 5.95 -13.16
C ASP A 144 9.66 4.42 -13.33
N MET A 145 9.23 3.88 -14.47
CA MET A 145 9.26 2.45 -14.76
C MET A 145 10.67 1.88 -14.95
N TYR A 146 11.68 2.74 -15.06
CA TYR A 146 13.09 2.35 -15.13
C TYR A 146 13.73 2.22 -13.75
N ALA A 147 13.12 2.81 -12.73
CA ALA A 147 13.60 2.79 -11.36
C ALA A 147 13.10 1.56 -10.60
N PRO A 148 13.91 0.96 -9.73
CA PRO A 148 13.45 -0.06 -8.80
C PRO A 148 12.65 0.55 -7.64
N PHE A 149 11.74 -0.24 -7.09
CA PHE A 149 10.91 0.10 -5.94
C PHE A 149 10.92 -1.04 -4.92
N PHE A 150 10.55 -0.71 -3.69
CA PHE A 150 10.00 -1.68 -2.75
C PHE A 150 8.47 -1.67 -2.84
N LEU A 151 7.88 -2.83 -3.07
CA LEU A 151 6.45 -3.05 -2.89
C LEU A 151 6.23 -3.63 -1.50
N ALA A 152 5.46 -2.93 -0.66
CA ALA A 152 5.16 -3.33 0.71
C ALA A 152 3.66 -3.56 0.90
N GLY A 153 3.29 -4.61 1.63
CA GLY A 153 1.89 -4.97 1.89
C GLY A 153 1.74 -6.41 2.34
N ASN A 154 0.53 -6.95 2.19
CA ASN A 154 0.21 -8.33 2.55
C ASN A 154 0.05 -9.20 1.29
N LEU A 155 0.84 -10.26 1.17
CA LEU A 155 0.74 -11.21 0.06
C LEU A 155 -0.45 -12.16 0.26
N HIS A 156 -1.15 -12.42 -0.86
CA HIS A 156 -2.21 -13.41 -0.97
C HIS A 156 -1.96 -14.34 -2.14
N ALA A 157 -2.37 -15.60 -2.00
CA ALA A 157 -2.43 -16.55 -3.11
C ALA A 157 -3.69 -16.22 -3.93
N GLU A 158 -3.50 -15.59 -5.07
CA GLU A 158 -4.59 -15.19 -5.97
C GLU A 158 -4.08 -15.25 -7.41
N ARG A 159 -4.71 -16.10 -8.21
CA ARG A 159 -4.33 -16.29 -9.60
C ARG A 159 -4.96 -15.20 -10.46
N LEU A 160 -4.13 -14.54 -11.26
CA LEU A 160 -4.53 -13.72 -12.38
C LEU A 160 -4.05 -14.37 -13.68
N ASP A 161 -4.92 -14.45 -14.67
CA ASP A 161 -4.58 -14.78 -16.05
C ASP A 161 -4.76 -13.51 -16.90
N ASP A 162 -3.69 -12.74 -17.08
CA ASP A 162 -3.69 -11.52 -17.90
C ASP A 162 -3.01 -11.79 -19.26
N GLU A 163 -3.40 -11.00 -20.28
CA GLU A 163 -2.81 -11.12 -21.62
C GLU A 163 -1.30 -10.84 -21.62
N LEU A 164 -0.80 -10.04 -20.70
CA LEU A 164 0.62 -9.71 -20.57
C LEU A 164 1.40 -10.82 -19.88
N ALA A 165 0.95 -11.25 -18.70
CA ALA A 165 1.50 -12.39 -17.97
C ALA A 165 0.52 -12.81 -16.85
N GLY A 166 0.48 -14.11 -16.55
CA GLY A 166 -0.23 -14.60 -15.36
C GLY A 166 0.57 -14.36 -14.09
N SER A 167 -0.13 -14.16 -12.96
CA SER A 167 0.48 -14.11 -11.64
C SER A 167 -0.18 -15.08 -10.67
N ALA A 168 0.61 -15.61 -9.70
CA ALA A 168 0.11 -16.50 -8.66
C ALA A 168 -0.18 -15.76 -7.36
N TYR A 169 0.34 -14.55 -7.21
CA TYR A 169 0.21 -13.73 -6.03
C TYR A 169 -0.47 -12.40 -6.33
N SER A 170 -1.22 -11.92 -5.36
CA SER A 170 -1.65 -10.52 -5.28
C SER A 170 -1.14 -9.87 -4.00
N MET A 171 -1.08 -8.54 -3.95
CA MET A 171 -0.77 -7.80 -2.73
C MET A 171 -1.87 -6.81 -2.42
N ARG A 172 -2.36 -6.86 -1.18
CA ARG A 172 -3.34 -5.92 -0.62
C ARG A 172 -2.67 -4.93 0.32
N ASP A 173 -3.32 -3.79 0.57
CA ASP A 173 -2.75 -2.68 1.32
C ASP A 173 -1.39 -2.24 0.74
N ALA A 174 -1.25 -2.35 -0.57
CA ALA A 174 0.01 -2.21 -1.28
C ALA A 174 0.51 -0.76 -1.26
N ARG A 175 1.78 -0.59 -0.91
CA ARG A 175 2.48 0.68 -0.93
C ARG A 175 3.76 0.56 -1.74
N LEU A 176 3.92 1.44 -2.72
CA LEU A 176 5.13 1.53 -3.52
C LEU A 176 6.05 2.58 -2.89
N LYS A 177 7.28 2.19 -2.56
CA LYS A 177 8.31 3.04 -1.96
C LYS A 177 9.54 3.07 -2.88
N PRO A 178 10.21 4.20 -3.08
CA PRO A 178 11.48 4.22 -3.81
C PRO A 178 12.47 3.22 -3.20
N TYR A 179 13.21 2.52 -4.07
CA TYR A 179 14.27 1.63 -3.61
C TYR A 179 15.44 2.47 -3.11
N ALA A 180 15.69 2.39 -1.81
CA ALA A 180 16.88 2.95 -1.17
C ALA A 180 17.58 1.80 -0.47
N PRO A 181 18.78 1.38 -0.96
CA PRO A 181 19.55 0.28 -0.37
C PRO A 181 20.10 0.65 1.01
#